data_83fe5e17b35082ad8f19dc420597a1d6
#
_entry.id   83fe5e17b35082ad8f19dc420597a1d6
#
_cell.length_a   1.000
_cell.length_b   1.000
_cell.length_c   1.000
_cell.angle_alpha   90.00
_cell.angle_beta   90.00
_cell.angle_gamma   90.00
#
_symmetry.space_group_name_H-M   'P 1'
#
loop_
_entity.id
_entity.type
_entity.pdbx_description
1 polymer ?
#
loop_
_entity_poly.entity_id
_entity_poly.type
_entity_poly.pdbx_seq_one_letter_code
_entity_poly.pdbx_strand_id
1 'polypeptide(L)'
;EYERRELAEQQFQILKRYGTPQEQNDFINRHLSNPEYRRMAIQNAIDAGDESTVERLALDGEYENQALPGLLQEWQKCRYHCYHRTGEREKLADVCEALLKGGEPDYYEEWKSLIPFDLKSVKIEQLLKEAPIKVYRKILLAENRVDLMAEACEKDPSDLLLYFSALKCSPFAERATEL
;
A
#
# COMPACT_ATOMS: atom_id res chain seq x y z
N GLU A 1 -29.00 3.49 8.44
CA GLU A 1 -27.62 3.93 8.13
C GLU A 1 -27.56 4.63 6.76
N TYR A 2 -28.19 4.10 5.73
CA TYR A 2 -28.27 4.70 4.39
C TYR A 2 -28.89 6.11 4.42
N GLU A 3 -30.05 6.28 5.04
CA GLU A 3 -30.74 7.58 5.16
C GLU A 3 -29.90 8.65 5.86
N ARG A 4 -29.12 8.26 6.88
CA ARG A 4 -28.21 9.18 7.58
C ARG A 4 -27.05 9.65 6.69
N ARG A 5 -26.54 8.77 5.83
CA ARG A 5 -25.48 9.12 4.88
C ARG A 5 -26.00 10.09 3.81
N GLU A 6 -27.18 9.82 3.27
CA GLU A 6 -27.82 10.68 2.27
C GLU A 6 -28.15 12.07 2.86
N LEU A 7 -28.68 12.13 4.09
CA LEU A 7 -28.93 13.39 4.77
C LEU A 7 -27.64 14.18 5.02
N ALA A 8 -26.58 13.52 5.46
CA ALA A 8 -25.28 14.16 5.65
C ALA A 8 -24.72 14.73 4.34
N GLU A 9 -24.86 13.99 3.23
CA GLU A 9 -24.45 14.48 1.93
C GLU A 9 -25.23 15.73 1.50
N GLN A 10 -26.55 15.72 1.65
CA GLN A 10 -27.40 16.88 1.34
C GLN A 10 -27.02 18.10 2.21
N GLN A 11 -26.79 17.89 3.50
CA GLN A 11 -26.33 18.95 4.42
C GLN A 11 -24.97 19.53 3.95
N PHE A 12 -24.04 18.67 3.55
CA PHE A 12 -22.75 19.13 3.07
C PHE A 12 -22.84 19.89 1.74
N GLN A 13 -23.74 19.51 0.84
CA GLN A 13 -24.00 20.27 -0.40
C GLN A 13 -24.53 21.68 -0.11
N ILE A 14 -25.38 21.84 0.92
CA ILE A 14 -25.85 23.14 1.37
C ILE A 14 -24.68 23.96 1.94
N LEU A 15 -23.83 23.33 2.78
CA LEU A 15 -22.65 24.00 3.34
C LEU A 15 -21.63 24.39 2.26
N LYS A 16 -21.45 23.57 1.24
CA LYS A 16 -20.58 23.95 0.08
C LYS A 16 -21.07 25.19 -0.64
N ARG A 17 -22.39 25.39 -0.72
CA ARG A 17 -22.98 26.47 -1.48
C ARG A 17 -23.15 27.77 -0.68
N TYR A 18 -23.42 27.66 0.61
CA TYR A 18 -23.83 28.79 1.44
C TYR A 18 -23.02 28.95 2.73
N GLY A 19 -22.25 27.94 3.11
CA GLY A 19 -21.47 27.94 4.35
C GLY A 19 -20.09 28.54 4.17
N THR A 20 -19.50 28.90 5.29
CA THR A 20 -18.10 29.35 5.37
C THR A 20 -17.14 28.15 5.27
N PRO A 21 -15.86 28.37 4.89
CA PRO A 21 -14.84 27.33 4.92
C PRO A 21 -14.70 26.64 6.30
N GLN A 22 -14.87 27.42 7.39
CA GLN A 22 -14.83 26.88 8.73
C GLN A 22 -15.97 25.89 9.00
N GLU A 23 -17.19 26.25 8.65
CA GLU A 23 -18.37 25.38 8.82
C GLU A 23 -18.25 24.08 7.98
N GLN A 24 -17.66 24.17 6.78
CA GLN A 24 -17.36 23.02 5.94
C GLN A 24 -16.34 22.09 6.62
N ASN A 25 -15.24 22.64 7.12
CA ASN A 25 -14.22 21.87 7.83
C ASN A 25 -14.77 21.23 9.12
N ASP A 26 -15.57 21.95 9.88
CA ASP A 26 -16.20 21.44 11.11
C ASP A 26 -17.17 20.29 10.79
N PHE A 27 -17.86 20.36 9.66
CA PHE A 27 -18.73 19.29 9.19
C PHE A 27 -17.92 18.07 8.79
N ILE A 28 -16.88 18.23 7.98
CA ILE A 28 -15.96 17.16 7.53
C ILE A 28 -15.39 16.44 8.76
N ASN A 29 -14.87 17.20 9.73
CA ASN A 29 -14.25 16.64 10.94
C ASN A 29 -15.23 15.88 11.85
N ARG A 30 -16.51 16.19 11.82
CA ARG A 30 -17.54 15.44 12.54
C ARG A 30 -17.95 14.14 11.86
N HIS A 31 -17.60 13.95 10.58
CA HIS A 31 -18.04 12.82 9.77
C HIS A 31 -16.89 11.94 9.25
N LEU A 32 -15.75 11.92 9.94
CA LEU A 32 -14.53 11.20 9.52
C LEU A 32 -14.70 9.67 9.41
N SER A 33 -15.73 9.10 10.05
CA SER A 33 -16.08 7.68 9.86
C SER A 33 -16.54 7.35 8.44
N ASN A 34 -16.94 8.37 7.66
CA ASN A 34 -17.20 8.21 6.24
C ASN A 34 -15.88 8.44 5.46
N PRO A 35 -15.43 7.46 4.66
CA PRO A 35 -14.17 7.59 3.90
C PRO A 35 -14.09 8.83 3.00
N GLU A 36 -15.21 9.29 2.44
CA GLU A 36 -15.23 10.50 1.59
C GLU A 36 -14.83 11.75 2.36
N TYR A 37 -15.41 11.94 3.58
CA TYR A 37 -15.03 13.08 4.40
C TYR A 37 -13.62 12.96 4.96
N ARG A 38 -13.14 11.74 5.24
CA ARG A 38 -11.75 11.51 5.62
C ARG A 38 -10.78 11.89 4.49
N ARG A 39 -11.09 11.54 3.23
CA ARG A 39 -10.31 11.98 2.06
C ARG A 39 -10.25 13.50 1.97
N MET A 40 -11.37 14.17 2.16
CA MET A 40 -11.43 15.64 2.14
C MET A 40 -10.61 16.25 3.27
N ALA A 41 -10.68 15.70 4.48
CA ALA A 41 -9.87 16.17 5.62
C ALA A 41 -8.38 15.98 5.39
N ILE A 42 -7.97 14.83 4.84
CA ILE A 42 -6.58 14.56 4.47
C ILE A 42 -6.12 15.53 3.38
N GLN A 43 -6.94 15.77 2.35
CA GLN A 43 -6.59 16.72 1.30
C GLN A 43 -6.43 18.15 1.85
N ASN A 44 -7.34 18.59 2.71
CA ASN A 44 -7.24 19.91 3.36
C ASN A 44 -5.95 20.03 4.21
N ALA A 45 -5.55 18.96 4.91
CA ALA A 45 -4.31 18.93 5.67
C ALA A 45 -3.07 18.98 4.75
N ILE A 46 -3.10 18.25 3.62
CA ILE A 46 -2.05 18.29 2.58
C ILE A 46 -1.90 19.71 2.03
N ASP A 47 -3.01 20.35 1.67
CA ASP A 47 -3.02 21.72 1.11
C ASP A 47 -2.52 22.76 2.13
N ALA A 48 -2.73 22.49 3.42
CA ALA A 48 -2.21 23.31 4.52
C ALA A 48 -0.75 23.00 4.91
N GLY A 49 -0.15 21.91 4.37
CA GLY A 49 1.18 21.46 4.77
C GLY A 49 1.23 20.86 6.18
N ASP A 50 0.09 20.41 6.72
CA ASP A 50 -0.02 19.80 8.05
C ASP A 50 0.15 18.29 7.98
N GLU A 51 1.41 17.85 7.85
CA GLU A 51 1.77 16.44 7.74
C GLU A 51 1.38 15.64 8.99
N SER A 52 1.36 16.27 10.17
CA SER A 52 0.96 15.59 11.40
C SER A 52 -0.52 15.21 11.40
N THR A 53 -1.36 16.08 10.86
CA THR A 53 -2.79 15.79 10.68
C THR A 53 -3.02 14.74 9.59
N VAL A 54 -2.25 14.76 8.49
CA VAL A 54 -2.31 13.72 7.45
C VAL A 54 -1.99 12.34 8.05
N GLU A 55 -0.87 12.22 8.79
CA GLU A 55 -0.48 10.97 9.45
C GLU A 55 -1.56 10.48 10.39
N ARG A 56 -2.06 11.32 11.28
CA ARG A 56 -3.09 10.96 12.25
C ARG A 56 -4.37 10.48 11.58
N LEU A 57 -4.90 11.24 10.61
CA LEU A 57 -6.13 10.86 9.90
C LEU A 57 -6.00 9.56 9.11
N ALA A 58 -4.83 9.30 8.53
CA ALA A 58 -4.55 8.07 7.82
C ALA A 58 -4.46 6.88 8.79
N LEU A 59 -3.76 7.01 9.92
CA LEU A 59 -3.69 5.97 10.97
C LEU A 59 -5.07 5.64 11.55
N ASP A 60 -5.89 6.67 11.85
CA ASP A 60 -7.26 6.47 12.32
C ASP A 60 -8.09 5.72 11.25
N GLY A 61 -7.88 6.05 9.97
CA GLY A 61 -8.52 5.37 8.84
C GLY A 61 -8.12 3.90 8.71
N GLU A 62 -6.83 3.59 8.85
CA GLU A 62 -6.32 2.22 8.87
C GLU A 62 -6.95 1.41 10.00
N TYR A 63 -7.02 1.98 11.20
CA TYR A 63 -7.62 1.33 12.36
C TYR A 63 -9.11 1.04 12.15
N GLU A 64 -9.87 2.02 11.64
CA GLU A 64 -11.31 1.86 11.43
C GLU A 64 -11.66 0.93 10.26
N ASN A 65 -10.78 0.83 9.25
CA ASN A 65 -11.06 0.11 8.01
C ASN A 65 -10.22 -1.16 7.81
N GLN A 66 -9.70 -1.77 8.87
CA GLN A 66 -8.87 -2.99 8.82
C GLN A 66 -9.50 -4.14 8.04
N ALA A 67 -10.82 -4.28 8.09
CA ALA A 67 -11.56 -5.31 7.37
C ALA A 67 -11.84 -4.98 5.89
N LEU A 68 -11.43 -3.82 5.41
CA LEU A 68 -11.68 -3.31 4.05
C LEU A 68 -10.35 -3.08 3.32
N PRO A 69 -9.77 -4.12 2.68
CA PRO A 69 -8.40 -4.05 2.14
C PRO A 69 -8.14 -2.84 1.23
N GLY A 70 -9.11 -2.47 0.39
CA GLY A 70 -8.97 -1.31 -0.51
C GLY A 70 -8.83 0.02 0.23
N LEU A 71 -9.64 0.25 1.28
CA LEU A 71 -9.55 1.45 2.11
C LEU A 71 -8.28 1.43 2.97
N LEU A 72 -7.94 0.27 3.55
CA LEU A 72 -6.71 0.11 4.31
C LEU A 72 -5.49 0.52 3.48
N GLN A 73 -5.37 0.00 2.27
CA GLN A 73 -4.27 0.36 1.35
C GLN A 73 -4.29 1.85 0.97
N GLU A 74 -5.47 2.43 0.80
CA GLU A 74 -5.60 3.86 0.50
C GLU A 74 -5.00 4.73 1.62
N TRP A 75 -5.32 4.43 2.88
CA TRP A 75 -4.76 5.16 4.02
C TRP A 75 -3.26 4.90 4.19
N GLN A 76 -2.79 3.69 3.95
CA GLN A 76 -1.36 3.38 3.90
C GLN A 76 -0.63 4.20 2.82
N LYS A 77 -1.22 4.38 1.63
CA LYS A 77 -0.66 5.25 0.59
C LYS A 77 -0.62 6.72 1.01
N CYS A 78 -1.60 7.21 1.77
CA CYS A 78 -1.54 8.56 2.34
C CYS A 78 -0.33 8.71 3.29
N ARG A 79 -0.10 7.74 4.18
CA ARG A 79 1.09 7.72 5.06
C ARG A 79 2.39 7.62 4.28
N TYR A 80 2.44 6.77 3.27
CA TYR A 80 3.60 6.65 2.40
C TYR A 80 3.99 8.00 1.81
N HIS A 81 3.06 8.74 1.22
CA HIS A 81 3.33 10.07 0.66
C HIS A 81 3.73 11.08 1.74
N CYS A 82 3.14 11.02 2.92
CA CYS A 82 3.50 11.85 4.06
C CYS A 82 4.97 11.62 4.46
N TYR A 83 5.36 10.38 4.73
CA TYR A 83 6.72 10.03 5.17
C TYR A 83 7.78 10.24 4.08
N HIS A 84 7.40 10.10 2.82
CA HIS A 84 8.28 10.43 1.70
C HIS A 84 8.60 11.93 1.65
N ARG A 85 7.62 12.81 1.95
CA ARG A 85 7.83 14.26 2.02
C ARG A 85 8.61 14.69 3.26
N THR A 86 8.33 14.10 4.41
CA THR A 86 8.98 14.43 5.68
C THR A 86 10.36 13.81 5.84
N GLY A 87 10.70 12.80 5.03
CA GLY A 87 11.97 12.09 5.10
C GLY A 87 12.10 11.12 6.27
N GLU A 88 10.98 10.67 6.84
CA GLU A 88 10.92 9.75 7.98
C GLU A 88 11.19 8.29 7.53
N ARG A 89 12.47 7.96 7.32
CA ARG A 89 12.91 6.72 6.67
C ARG A 89 12.42 5.43 7.35
N GLU A 90 12.40 5.37 8.67
CA GLU A 90 11.94 4.18 9.41
C GLU A 90 10.44 3.96 9.20
N LYS A 91 9.63 5.00 9.40
CA LYS A 91 8.19 4.94 9.16
C LYS A 91 7.85 4.66 7.69
N LEU A 92 8.67 5.19 6.76
CA LEU A 92 8.53 4.91 5.34
C LEU A 92 8.79 3.43 5.03
N ALA A 93 9.82 2.83 5.63
CA ALA A 93 10.09 1.39 5.48
C ALA A 93 8.93 0.54 6.02
N ASP A 94 8.37 0.89 7.17
CA ASP A 94 7.26 0.17 7.79
C ASP A 94 5.99 0.21 6.92
N VAL A 95 5.65 1.39 6.37
CA VAL A 95 4.47 1.51 5.51
C VAL A 95 4.66 0.83 4.16
N CYS A 96 5.86 0.84 3.59
CA CYS A 96 6.19 0.07 2.39
C CYS A 96 6.02 -1.44 2.65
N GLU A 97 6.50 -1.96 3.79
CA GLU A 97 6.30 -3.36 4.18
C GLU A 97 4.81 -3.70 4.33
N ALA A 98 4.01 -2.81 4.93
CA ALA A 98 2.57 -3.00 5.04
C ALA A 98 1.87 -3.05 3.67
N LEU A 99 2.24 -2.17 2.74
CA LEU A 99 1.74 -2.15 1.36
C LEU A 99 2.13 -3.42 0.59
N LEU A 100 3.37 -3.90 0.76
CA LEU A 100 3.82 -5.17 0.18
C LEU A 100 3.00 -6.34 0.71
N LYS A 101 2.77 -6.43 2.03
CA LYS A 101 1.90 -7.44 2.64
C LYS A 101 0.45 -7.31 2.17
N GLY A 102 0.02 -6.11 1.81
CA GLY A 102 -1.26 -5.82 1.18
C GLY A 102 -1.36 -6.22 -0.30
N GLY A 103 -0.26 -6.61 -0.95
CA GLY A 103 -0.25 -7.07 -2.34
C GLY A 103 0.16 -6.02 -3.37
N GLU A 104 0.83 -4.96 -2.96
CA GLU A 104 1.31 -3.86 -3.81
C GLU A 104 2.81 -4.03 -4.12
N PRO A 105 3.19 -4.67 -5.24
CA PRO A 105 4.58 -5.04 -5.52
C PRO A 105 5.49 -3.85 -5.86
N ASP A 106 4.93 -2.71 -6.24
CA ASP A 106 5.69 -1.56 -6.72
C ASP A 106 6.54 -0.89 -5.64
N TYR A 107 6.21 -1.13 -4.38
CA TYR A 107 6.95 -0.61 -3.23
C TYR A 107 8.21 -1.42 -2.86
N TYR A 108 8.49 -2.53 -3.56
CA TYR A 108 9.58 -3.44 -3.18
C TYR A 108 10.96 -2.80 -3.24
N GLU A 109 11.30 -2.14 -4.34
CA GLU A 109 12.64 -1.58 -4.53
C GLU A 109 12.93 -0.45 -3.52
N GLU A 110 11.94 0.38 -3.25
CA GLU A 110 12.07 1.43 -2.25
C GLU A 110 12.21 0.85 -0.85
N TRP A 111 11.33 -0.07 -0.45
CA TRP A 111 11.43 -0.79 0.80
C TRP A 111 12.81 -1.40 1.01
N LYS A 112 13.31 -2.13 0.02
CA LYS A 112 14.64 -2.74 0.04
C LYS A 112 15.76 -1.72 0.21
N SER A 113 15.62 -0.53 -0.36
CA SER A 113 16.61 0.55 -0.25
C SER A 113 16.66 1.16 1.16
N LEU A 114 15.55 1.10 1.89
CA LEU A 114 15.40 1.67 3.23
C LEU A 114 15.92 0.74 4.34
N ILE A 115 15.97 -0.58 4.09
CA ILE A 115 16.43 -1.56 5.08
C ILE A 115 17.95 -1.52 5.22
N PRO A 116 18.49 -1.57 6.47
CA PRO A 116 19.89 -1.73 6.74
C PRO A 116 20.47 -2.97 6.06
N PHE A 117 21.70 -2.85 5.55
CA PHE A 117 22.34 -3.91 4.73
C PHE A 117 22.40 -5.27 5.44
N ASP A 118 22.73 -5.28 6.71
CA ASP A 118 22.84 -6.46 7.57
C ASP A 118 21.50 -7.17 7.81
N LEU A 119 20.37 -6.47 7.68
CA LEU A 119 19.02 -7.02 7.88
C LEU A 119 18.32 -7.41 6.57
N LYS A 120 18.85 -6.99 5.40
CA LYS A 120 18.17 -7.18 4.09
C LYS A 120 17.81 -8.64 3.84
N SER A 121 18.77 -9.55 3.94
CA SER A 121 18.54 -10.96 3.67
C SER A 121 17.43 -11.55 4.55
N VAL A 122 17.50 -11.28 5.85
CA VAL A 122 16.52 -11.79 6.81
C VAL A 122 15.12 -11.24 6.54
N LYS A 123 15.03 -9.94 6.29
CA LYS A 123 13.76 -9.27 5.99
C LYS A 123 13.13 -9.75 4.68
N ILE A 124 13.92 -9.96 3.63
CA ILE A 124 13.45 -10.49 2.34
C ILE A 124 12.91 -11.91 2.51
N GLU A 125 13.64 -12.77 3.23
CA GLU A 125 13.18 -14.14 3.49
C GLU A 125 11.90 -14.19 4.35
N GLN A 126 11.74 -13.26 5.29
CA GLN A 126 10.50 -13.12 6.04
C GLN A 126 9.34 -12.70 5.14
N LEU A 127 9.56 -11.67 4.30
CA LEU A 127 8.54 -11.18 3.39
C LEU A 127 8.11 -12.26 2.38
N LEU A 128 9.04 -13.05 1.84
CA LEU A 128 8.75 -14.15 0.92
C LEU A 128 7.77 -15.19 1.51
N LYS A 129 7.79 -15.41 2.82
CA LYS A 129 6.89 -16.35 3.50
C LYS A 129 5.46 -15.84 3.65
N GLU A 130 5.29 -14.53 3.72
CA GLU A 130 4.01 -13.87 4.04
C GLU A 130 3.41 -13.15 2.83
N ALA A 131 4.21 -12.92 1.78
CA ALA A 131 3.82 -12.09 0.66
C ALA A 131 2.70 -12.71 -0.19
N PRO A 132 1.71 -11.90 -0.59
CA PRO A 132 0.77 -12.28 -1.64
C PRO A 132 1.49 -12.60 -2.95
N ILE A 133 0.87 -13.46 -3.77
CA ILE A 133 1.50 -14.01 -4.99
C ILE A 133 2.11 -12.95 -5.92
N LYS A 134 1.49 -11.78 -6.07
CA LYS A 134 2.02 -10.71 -6.91
C LYS A 134 3.35 -10.16 -6.38
N VAL A 135 3.44 -9.97 -5.07
CA VAL A 135 4.66 -9.48 -4.41
C VAL A 135 5.72 -10.56 -4.38
N TYR A 136 5.35 -11.80 -4.09
CA TYR A 136 6.24 -12.95 -4.16
C TYR A 136 6.93 -13.04 -5.53
N ARG A 137 6.14 -13.01 -6.62
CA ARG A 137 6.66 -13.02 -7.99
C ARG A 137 7.62 -11.86 -8.28
N LYS A 138 7.30 -10.66 -7.81
CA LYS A 138 8.17 -9.48 -7.94
C LYS A 138 9.51 -9.67 -7.23
N ILE A 139 9.48 -10.21 -6.00
CA ILE A 139 10.69 -10.47 -5.21
C ILE A 139 11.59 -11.50 -5.90
N LEU A 140 11.02 -12.61 -6.40
CA LEU A 140 11.80 -13.64 -7.10
C LEU A 140 12.56 -13.05 -8.29
N LEU A 141 11.91 -12.22 -9.09
CA LEU A 141 12.54 -11.54 -10.23
C LEU A 141 13.60 -10.55 -9.78
N ALA A 142 13.31 -9.71 -8.80
CA ALA A 142 14.22 -8.67 -8.31
C ALA A 142 15.49 -9.25 -7.65
N GLU A 143 15.34 -10.39 -6.95
CA GLU A 143 16.44 -11.09 -6.27
C GLU A 143 17.08 -12.20 -7.11
N ASN A 144 16.62 -12.38 -8.35
CA ASN A 144 17.08 -13.44 -9.27
C ASN A 144 17.08 -14.84 -8.61
N ARG A 145 16.01 -15.16 -7.88
CA ARG A 145 15.84 -16.44 -7.16
C ARG A 145 15.37 -17.54 -8.12
N VAL A 146 16.28 -17.94 -9.02
CA VAL A 146 15.98 -18.93 -10.08
C VAL A 146 15.58 -20.30 -9.53
N ASP A 147 16.06 -20.70 -8.37
CA ASP A 147 15.67 -21.89 -7.62
C ASP A 147 14.15 -21.87 -7.30
N LEU A 148 13.69 -20.79 -6.69
CA LEU A 148 12.28 -20.61 -6.32
C LEU A 148 11.39 -20.32 -7.54
N MET A 149 11.92 -19.68 -8.58
CA MET A 149 11.20 -19.51 -9.85
C MET A 149 10.88 -20.86 -10.51
N ALA A 150 11.85 -21.79 -10.55
CA ALA A 150 11.65 -23.12 -11.07
C ALA A 150 10.58 -23.89 -10.28
N GLU A 151 10.64 -23.85 -8.94
CA GLU A 151 9.62 -24.43 -8.09
C GLU A 151 8.22 -23.81 -8.29
N ALA A 152 8.15 -22.49 -8.52
CA ALA A 152 6.89 -21.81 -8.80
C ALA A 152 6.28 -22.29 -10.12
N CYS A 153 7.09 -22.47 -11.19
CA CYS A 153 6.64 -23.00 -12.47
C CYS A 153 6.15 -24.46 -12.38
N GLU A 154 6.74 -25.28 -11.51
CA GLU A 154 6.25 -26.65 -11.27
C GLU A 154 4.87 -26.67 -10.61
N LYS A 155 4.57 -25.68 -9.77
CA LYS A 155 3.27 -25.54 -9.11
C LYS A 155 2.22 -24.89 -10.00
N ASP A 156 2.62 -23.90 -10.79
CA ASP A 156 1.78 -23.17 -11.74
C ASP A 156 2.55 -22.94 -13.05
N PRO A 157 2.35 -23.78 -14.09
CA PRO A 157 3.04 -23.65 -15.37
C PRO A 157 2.83 -22.28 -16.06
N SER A 158 1.79 -21.53 -15.70
CA SER A 158 1.58 -20.18 -16.25
C SER A 158 2.69 -19.20 -15.86
N ASP A 159 3.39 -19.46 -14.75
CA ASP A 159 4.52 -18.67 -14.28
C ASP A 159 5.76 -18.80 -15.19
N LEU A 160 5.80 -19.81 -16.06
CA LEU A 160 6.89 -19.98 -17.03
C LEU A 160 7.01 -18.76 -17.96
N LEU A 161 5.89 -18.18 -18.39
CA LEU A 161 5.90 -16.98 -19.23
C LEU A 161 6.56 -15.80 -18.52
N LEU A 162 6.38 -15.70 -17.21
CA LEU A 162 6.95 -14.63 -16.39
C LEU A 162 8.46 -14.83 -16.17
N TYR A 163 8.90 -16.07 -15.91
CA TYR A 163 10.27 -16.38 -15.51
C TYR A 163 11.17 -16.91 -16.63
N PHE A 164 10.63 -17.12 -17.84
CA PHE A 164 11.34 -17.73 -18.96
C PHE A 164 12.71 -17.11 -19.23
N SER A 165 12.81 -15.77 -19.24
CA SER A 165 14.08 -15.07 -19.51
C SER A 165 15.15 -15.32 -18.46
N ALA A 166 14.76 -15.50 -17.20
CA ALA A 166 15.68 -15.81 -16.11
C ALA A 166 16.07 -17.29 -16.11
N LEU A 167 15.10 -18.19 -16.33
CA LEU A 167 15.31 -19.63 -16.30
C LEU A 167 16.15 -20.15 -17.45
N LYS A 168 15.96 -19.65 -18.68
CA LYS A 168 16.71 -20.12 -19.86
C LYS A 168 18.23 -19.92 -19.76
N CYS A 169 18.68 -18.99 -18.95
CA CYS A 169 20.11 -18.70 -18.69
C CYS A 169 20.62 -19.32 -17.39
N SER A 170 19.84 -20.19 -16.76
CA SER A 170 20.12 -20.80 -15.46
C SER A 170 20.39 -22.30 -15.58
N PRO A 171 20.90 -22.96 -14.51
CA PRO A 171 21.00 -24.43 -14.46
C PRO A 171 19.67 -25.15 -14.56
N PHE A 172 18.53 -24.44 -14.48
CA PHE A 172 17.17 -24.99 -14.57
C PHE A 172 16.57 -24.91 -15.99
N ALA A 173 17.40 -24.53 -17.02
CA ALA A 173 16.91 -24.36 -18.40
C ALA A 173 16.27 -25.64 -18.96
N GLU A 174 16.85 -26.79 -18.70
CA GLU A 174 16.31 -28.10 -19.15
C GLU A 174 14.94 -28.41 -18.51
N ARG A 175 14.82 -28.22 -17.17
CA ARG A 175 13.54 -28.39 -16.47
C ARG A 175 12.46 -27.43 -16.99
N ALA A 176 12.82 -26.18 -17.32
CA ALA A 176 11.90 -25.20 -17.86
C ALA A 176 11.40 -25.51 -19.28
N THR A 177 12.08 -26.41 -20.03
CA THR A 177 11.65 -26.86 -21.36
C THR A 177 10.77 -28.08 -21.31
N GLU A 178 10.68 -28.77 -20.19
CA GLU A 178 9.86 -29.98 -19.98
C GLU A 178 8.47 -29.64 -19.37
N LEU A 179 8.25 -28.41 -18.88
CA LEU A 179 6.99 -27.90 -18.33
C LEU A 179 6.10 -27.31 -19.41
#